data_ab167ce0136382b58949451dae30a65c
#
_entry.id   ab167ce0136382b58949451dae30a65c
#
_cell.length_a   1.000
_cell.length_b   1.000
_cell.length_c   1.000
_cell.angle_alpha   90.00
_cell.angle_beta   90.00
_cell.angle_gamma   90.00
#
_symmetry.space_group_name_H-M   'P 1'
#
loop_
_entity.id
_entity.type
_entity.pdbx_description
1 polymer ?
#
loop_
_entity_poly.entity_id
_entity_poly.type
_entity_poly.pdbx_seq_one_letter_code
_entity_poly.pdbx_strand_id
1 'polypeptide(L)'
;MQIDLEDVLALGDSMDKVLANYPAGVASLHALKHPGELRADTERQLAELGVRYLYNPVSNGGVDLRAQALLAERCGHNLYHGVSLFQDVVGGYVVSQLARLPTGLSRTQMEEGSFTVTVPLGNDPMGNEVLARSGDGVWLLDGALPMVPYAAQSTHVLVGAQAEAGAMQYFLLPMKSAGLSAQHSHAVDGTAMSALQLSGVQLPQDAMVGGDEVGQALAQGQRHATLLLCFEAVGLAEKLMRKTTEYLQIRKQFGKALGSFQALQHRMVDVLLMLEQTRSAAQRALDAMTSDADDQNVRLSAAKYAAGVYGQKVAEECIQLHGGIGMTWELDVSHYAKRLLMLDHYFDTADQSLSRVMDAI
;
A
#
# COMPACT_ATOMS: atom_id res chain seq x y z
N MET A 1 9.10 -21.80 -6.49
CA MET A 1 8.92 -22.68 -5.31
C MET A 1 7.49 -22.45 -4.85
N GLN A 2 6.63 -23.45 -4.93
CA GLN A 2 5.28 -23.38 -4.41
C GLN A 2 5.40 -23.45 -2.88
N ILE A 3 5.06 -22.39 -2.19
CA ILE A 3 5.09 -22.36 -0.72
C ILE A 3 3.81 -23.08 -0.25
N ASP A 4 3.94 -24.03 0.66
CA ASP A 4 2.79 -24.75 1.20
C ASP A 4 1.94 -23.79 2.06
N LEU A 5 0.62 -23.98 2.04
CA LEU A 5 -0.30 -23.17 2.84
C LEU A 5 0.02 -23.27 4.35
N GLU A 6 0.49 -24.43 4.84
CA GLU A 6 0.91 -24.59 6.23
C GLU A 6 2.12 -23.71 6.56
N ASP A 7 3.10 -23.60 5.65
CA ASP A 7 4.26 -22.72 5.82
C ASP A 7 3.86 -21.25 5.86
N VAL A 8 2.89 -20.85 5.03
CA VAL A 8 2.37 -19.47 5.00
C VAL A 8 1.63 -19.14 6.30
N LEU A 9 0.83 -20.06 6.82
CA LEU A 9 0.13 -19.88 8.11
C LEU A 9 1.13 -19.78 9.25
N ALA A 10 2.15 -20.66 9.30
CA ALA A 10 3.21 -20.62 10.31
C ALA A 10 4.03 -19.33 10.25
N LEU A 11 4.28 -18.81 9.03
CA LEU A 11 4.90 -17.51 8.85
C LEU A 11 4.01 -16.37 9.36
N GLY A 12 2.71 -16.41 9.06
CA GLY A 12 1.73 -15.46 9.59
C GLY A 12 1.71 -15.43 11.12
N ASP A 13 1.72 -16.58 11.78
CA ASP A 13 1.77 -16.69 13.24
C ASP A 13 3.10 -16.19 13.82
N SER A 14 4.20 -16.38 13.13
CA SER A 14 5.52 -15.85 13.51
C SER A 14 5.55 -14.33 13.35
N MET A 15 4.97 -13.81 12.27
CA MET A 15 4.80 -12.39 12.04
C MET A 15 3.94 -11.74 13.12
N ASP A 16 2.82 -12.36 13.51
CA ASP A 16 1.96 -11.85 14.59
C ASP A 16 2.71 -11.73 15.91
N LYS A 17 3.59 -12.69 16.24
CA LYS A 17 4.44 -12.63 17.45
C LYS A 17 5.42 -11.47 17.42
N VAL A 18 6.05 -11.21 16.26
CA VAL A 18 6.94 -10.06 16.07
C VAL A 18 6.16 -8.77 16.19
N LEU A 19 5.01 -8.69 15.50
CA LEU A 19 4.17 -7.49 15.44
C LEU A 19 3.39 -7.23 16.75
N ALA A 20 3.16 -8.24 17.58
CA ALA A 20 2.57 -8.06 18.92
C ALA A 20 3.42 -7.14 19.82
N ASN A 21 4.73 -7.09 19.58
CA ASN A 21 5.65 -6.18 20.25
C ASN A 21 5.75 -4.81 19.57
N TYR A 22 5.12 -4.65 18.41
CA TYR A 22 5.05 -3.38 17.69
C TYR A 22 3.89 -2.54 18.25
N PRO A 23 4.18 -1.46 18.98
CA PRO A 23 3.13 -0.72 19.67
C PRO A 23 2.30 0.08 18.67
N ALA A 24 1.19 -0.51 18.22
CA ALA A 24 0.21 0.20 17.42
C ALA A 24 -0.28 1.46 18.18
N GLY A 25 -0.28 2.61 17.54
CA GLY A 25 -0.81 3.85 18.11
C GLY A 25 0.23 4.75 18.76
N VAL A 26 0.82 4.38 19.89
CA VAL A 26 1.89 5.19 20.52
C VAL A 26 3.16 5.20 19.68
N ALA A 27 3.43 4.11 18.96
CA ALA A 27 4.54 4.04 18.02
C ALA A 27 4.28 4.84 16.75
N SER A 28 3.03 4.99 16.29
CA SER A 28 2.73 5.90 15.17
C SER A 28 3.11 7.33 15.52
N LEU A 29 2.88 7.77 16.77
CA LEU A 29 3.25 9.10 17.25
C LEU A 29 4.77 9.22 17.45
N HIS A 30 5.41 8.17 17.97
CA HIS A 30 6.86 8.12 18.14
C HIS A 30 7.55 7.99 16.79
N ALA A 31 7.02 7.19 15.87
CA ALA A 31 7.53 7.05 14.51
C ALA A 31 7.38 8.34 13.68
N LEU A 32 6.34 9.15 13.91
CA LEU A 32 6.22 10.48 13.33
C LEU A 32 7.29 11.45 13.86
N LYS A 33 7.67 11.30 15.13
CA LYS A 33 8.71 12.17 15.77
C LYS A 33 10.12 11.63 15.57
N HIS A 34 10.28 10.33 15.46
CA HIS A 34 11.55 9.61 15.35
C HIS A 34 11.46 8.52 14.27
N PRO A 35 11.33 8.92 12.99
CA PRO A 35 11.22 7.97 11.91
C PRO A 35 12.50 7.12 11.82
N GLY A 36 12.39 5.85 12.09
CA GLY A 36 13.48 4.87 11.90
C GLY A 36 13.89 4.04 13.11
N GLU A 37 13.75 4.53 14.36
CA GLU A 37 14.32 3.82 15.52
C GLU A 37 13.54 2.54 15.91
N LEU A 38 12.22 2.63 16.02
CA LEU A 38 11.36 1.47 16.37
C LEU A 38 11.11 0.55 15.17
N ARG A 39 11.24 1.07 13.97
CA ARG A 39 10.95 0.37 12.72
C ARG A 39 12.09 -0.56 12.32
N ALA A 40 13.33 -0.12 12.51
CA ALA A 40 14.52 -0.87 12.07
C ALA A 40 14.62 -2.27 12.68
N ASP A 41 14.29 -2.43 13.97
CA ASP A 41 14.35 -3.73 14.64
C ASP A 41 13.22 -4.67 14.18
N THR A 42 12.00 -4.16 14.09
CA THR A 42 10.85 -4.92 13.57
C THR A 42 11.05 -5.31 12.11
N GLU A 43 11.53 -4.37 11.28
CA GLU A 43 11.84 -4.64 9.86
C GLU A 43 12.94 -5.70 9.71
N ARG A 44 13.97 -5.65 10.56
CA ARG A 44 15.03 -6.68 10.57
C ARG A 44 14.46 -8.05 10.93
N GLN A 45 13.66 -8.17 11.98
CA GLN A 45 13.04 -9.44 12.38
C GLN A 45 12.10 -9.99 11.31
N LEU A 46 11.29 -9.14 10.65
CA LEU A 46 10.43 -9.54 9.55
C LEU A 46 11.23 -9.93 8.29
N ALA A 47 12.35 -9.25 8.03
CA ALA A 47 13.26 -9.62 6.95
C ALA A 47 13.93 -10.99 7.21
N GLU A 48 14.35 -11.25 8.47
CA GLU A 48 14.87 -12.55 8.90
C GLU A 48 13.82 -13.68 8.75
N LEU A 49 12.54 -13.38 8.94
CA LEU A 49 11.42 -14.29 8.67
C LEU A 49 11.14 -14.48 7.17
N GLY A 50 11.77 -13.70 6.29
CA GLY A 50 11.56 -13.78 4.84
C GLY A 50 10.29 -13.07 4.34
N VAL A 51 9.61 -12.28 5.15
CA VAL A 51 8.37 -11.56 4.77
C VAL A 51 8.62 -10.68 3.54
N ARG A 52 9.70 -9.92 3.52
CA ARG A 52 10.05 -9.05 2.40
C ARG A 52 10.31 -9.83 1.11
N TYR A 53 10.91 -11.02 1.23
CA TYR A 53 11.16 -11.91 0.11
C TYR A 53 9.86 -12.33 -0.61
N LEU A 54 8.79 -12.58 0.14
CA LEU A 54 7.50 -12.97 -0.42
C LEU A 54 6.81 -11.84 -1.19
N TYR A 55 7.03 -10.59 -0.80
CA TYR A 55 6.46 -9.43 -1.48
C TYR A 55 7.27 -8.99 -2.69
N ASN A 56 8.54 -9.36 -2.79
CA ASN A 56 9.41 -8.94 -3.89
C ASN A 56 9.42 -9.99 -5.01
N PRO A 57 8.77 -9.76 -6.16
CA PRO A 57 8.72 -10.71 -7.26
C PRO A 57 10.08 -10.96 -7.93
N VAL A 58 11.06 -10.09 -7.71
CA VAL A 58 12.44 -10.29 -8.19
C VAL A 58 13.08 -11.49 -7.50
N SER A 59 12.81 -11.64 -6.20
CA SER A 59 13.48 -12.65 -5.34
C SER A 59 12.90 -14.04 -5.48
N ASN A 60 11.61 -14.21 -5.80
CA ASN A 60 10.93 -15.49 -5.70
C ASN A 60 10.59 -16.18 -7.03
N GLY A 61 10.93 -15.55 -8.17
CA GLY A 61 10.66 -16.12 -9.51
C GLY A 61 9.18 -16.27 -9.86
N GLY A 62 8.29 -15.76 -9.03
CA GLY A 62 6.84 -15.75 -9.20
C GLY A 62 6.14 -15.33 -7.91
N VAL A 63 4.97 -14.74 -8.05
CA VAL A 63 4.19 -14.19 -6.94
C VAL A 63 3.18 -15.23 -6.45
N ASP A 64 3.32 -15.70 -5.21
CA ASP A 64 2.24 -16.42 -4.56
C ASP A 64 1.25 -15.40 -3.96
N LEU A 65 0.23 -15.03 -4.74
CA LEU A 65 -0.78 -14.04 -4.34
C LEU A 65 -1.55 -14.45 -3.09
N ARG A 66 -1.72 -15.75 -2.83
CA ARG A 66 -2.44 -16.23 -1.64
C ARG A 66 -1.61 -16.01 -0.38
N ALA A 67 -0.32 -16.30 -0.45
CA ALA A 67 0.61 -16.02 0.63
C ALA A 67 0.69 -14.51 0.92
N GLN A 68 0.84 -13.71 -0.12
CA GLN A 68 0.90 -12.25 0.02
C GLN A 68 -0.41 -11.67 0.59
N ALA A 69 -1.57 -12.16 0.15
CA ALA A 69 -2.88 -11.73 0.65
C ALA A 69 -3.04 -12.01 2.16
N LEU A 70 -2.66 -13.22 2.61
CA LEU A 70 -2.67 -13.56 4.04
C LEU A 70 -1.76 -12.62 4.85
N LEU A 71 -0.55 -12.37 4.37
CA LEU A 71 0.38 -11.48 5.05
C LEU A 71 -0.11 -10.03 5.06
N ALA A 72 -0.75 -9.56 3.99
CA ALA A 72 -1.36 -8.24 3.94
C ALA A 72 -2.49 -8.09 4.98
N GLU A 73 -3.33 -9.11 5.16
CA GLU A 73 -4.35 -9.14 6.21
C GLU A 73 -3.70 -9.08 7.61
N ARG A 74 -2.58 -9.79 7.84
CA ARG A 74 -1.81 -9.71 9.10
C ARG A 74 -1.19 -8.34 9.33
N CYS A 75 -0.67 -7.69 8.28
CA CYS A 75 -0.20 -6.30 8.34
C CYS A 75 -1.32 -5.37 8.81
N GLY A 76 -2.49 -5.46 8.19
CA GLY A 76 -3.66 -4.67 8.57
C GLY A 76 -4.09 -4.93 10.01
N HIS A 77 -4.21 -6.19 10.41
CA HIS A 77 -4.59 -6.57 11.77
C HIS A 77 -3.67 -5.99 12.84
N ASN A 78 -2.38 -5.84 12.55
CA ASN A 78 -1.38 -5.30 13.46
C ASN A 78 -1.04 -3.83 13.22
N LEU A 79 -1.74 -3.15 12.30
CA LEU A 79 -1.45 -1.76 11.88
C LEU A 79 0.02 -1.58 11.48
N TYR A 80 0.57 -2.55 10.75
CA TYR A 80 1.95 -2.52 10.31
C TYR A 80 2.07 -2.01 8.87
N HIS A 81 2.81 -0.92 8.70
CA HIS A 81 3.00 -0.23 7.41
C HIS A 81 4.39 -0.51 6.79
N GLY A 82 5.09 -1.54 7.27
CA GLY A 82 6.49 -1.78 6.88
C GLY A 82 6.66 -2.39 5.49
N VAL A 83 5.67 -3.18 5.01
CA VAL A 83 5.68 -3.63 3.62
C VAL A 83 5.11 -2.51 2.76
N SER A 84 5.96 -1.89 1.97
CA SER A 84 5.52 -0.83 1.09
C SER A 84 4.90 -1.42 -0.18
N LEU A 85 3.58 -1.25 -0.33
CA LEU A 85 2.90 -1.60 -1.58
C LEU A 85 3.51 -0.88 -2.79
N PHE A 86 4.08 0.31 -2.56
CA PHE A 86 4.67 1.14 -3.61
C PHE A 86 6.10 0.72 -3.99
N GLN A 87 6.91 0.34 -3.01
CA GLN A 87 8.32 -0.05 -3.22
C GLN A 87 8.45 -1.55 -3.51
N ASP A 88 7.96 -2.38 -2.57
CA ASP A 88 8.21 -3.82 -2.62
C ASP A 88 7.29 -4.51 -3.63
N VAL A 89 6.01 -4.11 -3.72
CA VAL A 89 5.06 -4.73 -4.65
C VAL A 89 5.15 -4.08 -6.03
N VAL A 90 4.82 -2.80 -6.17
CA VAL A 90 4.75 -2.15 -7.49
C VAL A 90 6.15 -1.93 -8.06
N GLY A 91 7.05 -1.30 -7.32
CA GLY A 91 8.43 -1.03 -7.75
C GLY A 91 9.19 -2.33 -8.02
N GLY A 92 9.06 -3.31 -7.14
CA GLY A 92 9.65 -4.65 -7.31
C GLY A 92 9.13 -5.36 -8.55
N TYR A 93 7.80 -5.32 -8.78
CA TYR A 93 7.20 -5.91 -9.97
C TYR A 93 7.72 -5.26 -11.25
N VAL A 94 7.73 -3.92 -11.33
CA VAL A 94 8.26 -3.22 -12.50
C VAL A 94 9.71 -3.62 -12.77
N VAL A 95 10.58 -3.56 -11.75
CA VAL A 95 12.00 -3.93 -11.91
C VAL A 95 12.16 -5.38 -12.38
N SER A 96 11.30 -6.31 -11.94
CA SER A 96 11.32 -7.70 -12.39
C SER A 96 11.06 -7.85 -13.89
N GLN A 97 10.24 -6.97 -14.47
CA GLN A 97 9.83 -6.98 -15.88
C GLN A 97 10.79 -6.22 -16.80
N LEU A 98 11.69 -5.39 -16.27
CA LEU A 98 12.63 -4.63 -17.10
C LEU A 98 13.57 -5.56 -17.86
N ALA A 99 13.71 -5.37 -19.15
CA ALA A 99 14.66 -6.11 -19.98
C ALA A 99 16.12 -5.84 -19.55
N ARG A 100 16.40 -4.61 -19.15
CA ARG A 100 17.69 -4.18 -18.62
C ARG A 100 17.53 -3.13 -17.53
N LEU A 101 18.47 -3.09 -16.61
CA LEU A 101 18.61 -2.04 -15.62
C LEU A 101 19.66 -1.01 -16.06
N PRO A 102 19.58 0.24 -15.62
CA PRO A 102 20.66 1.22 -15.77
C PRO A 102 21.99 0.70 -15.25
N THR A 103 23.07 1.22 -15.83
CA THR A 103 24.45 0.84 -15.44
C THR A 103 24.67 1.04 -13.94
N GLY A 104 25.20 0.04 -13.27
CA GLY A 104 25.47 0.03 -11.83
C GLY A 104 24.31 -0.43 -10.95
N LEU A 105 23.13 -0.72 -11.53
CA LEU A 105 22.00 -1.31 -10.82
C LEU A 105 21.86 -2.80 -11.15
N SER A 106 21.45 -3.59 -10.17
CA SER A 106 21.19 -5.01 -10.32
C SER A 106 19.98 -5.48 -9.51
N ARG A 107 19.38 -6.60 -9.92
CA ARG A 107 18.29 -7.24 -9.18
C ARG A 107 18.78 -7.75 -7.82
N THR A 108 20.01 -8.21 -7.71
CA THR A 108 20.62 -8.61 -6.42
C THR A 108 20.64 -7.45 -5.41
N GLN A 109 20.98 -6.24 -5.85
CA GLN A 109 20.92 -5.06 -4.97
C GLN A 109 19.49 -4.77 -4.48
N MET A 110 18.46 -5.08 -5.29
CA MET A 110 17.07 -4.93 -4.86
C MET A 110 16.70 -5.99 -3.81
N GLU A 111 17.14 -7.24 -4.00
CA GLU A 111 16.98 -8.32 -3.02
C GLU A 111 17.63 -7.99 -1.67
N GLU A 112 18.82 -7.41 -1.71
CA GLU A 112 19.58 -6.95 -0.54
C GLU A 112 19.01 -5.67 0.08
N GLY A 113 18.07 -4.99 -0.59
CA GLY A 113 17.47 -3.73 -0.14
C GLY A 113 18.35 -2.49 -0.33
N SER A 114 19.50 -2.61 -1.01
CA SER A 114 20.40 -1.48 -1.33
C SER A 114 19.94 -0.69 -2.57
N PHE A 115 19.05 -1.25 -3.38
CA PHE A 115 18.34 -0.61 -4.49
C PHE A 115 16.84 -0.75 -4.27
N THR A 116 16.13 0.36 -4.16
CA THR A 116 14.69 0.41 -3.96
C THR A 116 14.06 1.42 -4.93
N VAL A 117 12.90 1.06 -5.48
CA VAL A 117 12.16 1.90 -6.43
C VAL A 117 10.77 2.16 -5.88
N THR A 118 10.41 3.43 -5.72
CA THR A 118 9.02 3.80 -5.44
C THR A 118 8.33 4.34 -6.68
N VAL A 119 7.00 4.43 -6.63
CA VAL A 119 6.17 4.95 -7.71
C VAL A 119 5.30 6.10 -7.18
N PRO A 120 5.00 7.12 -8.00
CA PRO A 120 4.07 8.18 -7.63
C PRO A 120 2.66 7.62 -7.37
N LEU A 121 1.90 8.29 -6.49
CA LEU A 121 0.46 8.08 -6.35
C LEU A 121 -0.26 8.74 -7.52
N GLY A 122 -1.15 7.97 -8.12
CA GLY A 122 -2.07 8.44 -9.14
C GLY A 122 -1.52 8.34 -10.56
N ASN A 123 -2.37 7.76 -11.40
CA ASN A 123 -2.31 7.84 -12.86
C ASN A 123 -3.12 9.07 -13.30
N ASP A 124 -3.04 10.19 -12.58
CA ASP A 124 -3.70 11.40 -13.05
C ASP A 124 -2.88 11.97 -14.22
N PRO A 125 -3.32 11.74 -15.47
CA PRO A 125 -2.62 12.27 -16.63
C PRO A 125 -2.65 13.80 -16.69
N MET A 126 -3.41 14.45 -15.83
CA MET A 126 -3.53 15.91 -15.78
C MET A 126 -2.73 16.58 -14.66
N GLY A 127 -2.17 15.82 -13.70
CA GLY A 127 -1.46 16.36 -12.53
C GLY A 127 0.07 16.18 -12.52
N ASN A 128 0.60 15.31 -13.36
CA ASN A 128 2.01 14.90 -13.33
C ASN A 128 2.66 15.11 -14.71
N GLU A 129 2.72 16.34 -15.17
CA GLU A 129 3.44 16.63 -16.40
C GLU A 129 4.95 16.70 -16.12
N VAL A 130 5.60 15.56 -16.19
CA VAL A 130 7.04 15.53 -16.35
C VAL A 130 7.32 15.46 -17.86
N LEU A 131 8.10 16.41 -18.35
CA LEU A 131 8.56 16.46 -19.72
C LEU A 131 9.97 15.88 -19.79
N ALA A 132 10.25 15.09 -20.81
CA ALA A 132 11.57 14.56 -21.11
C ALA A 132 12.06 15.03 -22.46
N ARG A 133 13.28 15.57 -22.51
CA ARG A 133 13.94 15.97 -23.74
C ARG A 133 15.27 15.24 -23.88
N SER A 134 15.53 14.69 -25.05
CA SER A 134 16.82 14.04 -25.34
C SER A 134 17.75 15.04 -26.03
N GLY A 135 19.01 15.14 -25.56
CA GLY A 135 20.04 15.99 -26.18
C GLY A 135 21.42 15.66 -25.64
N ASP A 136 22.44 15.78 -26.47
CA ASP A 136 23.87 15.62 -26.14
C ASP A 136 24.20 14.33 -25.34
N GLY A 137 23.49 13.24 -25.63
CA GLY A 137 23.73 11.94 -24.96
C GLY A 137 23.13 11.83 -23.55
N VAL A 138 22.28 12.75 -23.14
CA VAL A 138 21.55 12.74 -21.85
C VAL A 138 20.08 13.02 -22.06
N TRP A 139 19.27 12.65 -21.07
CA TRP A 139 17.89 13.07 -20.91
C TRP A 139 17.81 14.25 -19.94
N LEU A 140 16.95 15.23 -20.25
CA LEU A 140 16.60 16.35 -19.39
C LEU A 140 15.16 16.20 -18.98
N LEU A 141 14.91 16.15 -17.65
CA LEU A 141 13.56 16.04 -17.09
C LEU A 141 13.19 17.32 -16.34
N ASP A 142 12.01 17.85 -16.65
CA ASP A 142 11.39 19.00 -16.01
C ASP A 142 9.95 18.68 -15.62
N GLY A 143 9.50 19.10 -14.43
CA GLY A 143 8.14 18.91 -13.98
C GLY A 143 8.01 18.66 -12.50
N ALA A 144 6.85 18.13 -12.08
CA ALA A 144 6.56 17.88 -10.67
C ALA A 144 5.84 16.54 -10.46
N LEU A 145 6.11 15.90 -9.33
CA LEU A 145 5.43 14.72 -8.83
C LEU A 145 4.88 15.04 -7.44
N PRO A 146 3.59 15.40 -7.32
CA PRO A 146 3.05 15.99 -6.10
C PRO A 146 2.95 15.02 -4.93
N MET A 147 2.77 13.72 -5.21
CA MET A 147 2.63 12.70 -4.17
C MET A 147 3.39 11.43 -4.52
N VAL A 148 4.54 11.26 -3.86
CA VAL A 148 5.40 10.08 -4.02
C VAL A 148 5.57 9.42 -2.66
N PRO A 149 4.92 8.28 -2.42
CA PRO A 149 5.05 7.55 -1.16
C PRO A 149 6.47 7.04 -0.98
N TYR A 150 6.97 7.11 0.23
CA TYR A 150 8.28 6.58 0.65
C TYR A 150 9.48 7.06 -0.19
N ALA A 151 9.38 8.19 -0.87
CA ALA A 151 10.49 8.72 -1.69
C ALA A 151 11.76 8.98 -0.87
N ALA A 152 11.62 9.49 0.36
CA ALA A 152 12.75 9.74 1.27
C ALA A 152 13.49 8.44 1.69
N GLN A 153 12.81 7.29 1.65
CA GLN A 153 13.34 5.97 1.98
C GLN A 153 13.71 5.15 0.74
N SER A 154 13.52 5.71 -0.46
CA SER A 154 13.84 5.05 -1.72
C SER A 154 15.15 5.55 -2.28
N THR A 155 15.85 4.68 -3.02
CA THR A 155 17.03 5.10 -3.79
C THR A 155 16.64 5.73 -5.12
N HIS A 156 15.53 5.27 -5.72
CA HIS A 156 15.02 5.72 -7.01
C HIS A 156 13.50 5.90 -6.98
N VAL A 157 13.02 6.74 -7.89
CA VAL A 157 11.60 6.83 -8.24
C VAL A 157 11.42 6.49 -9.72
N LEU A 158 10.38 5.69 -10.03
CA LEU A 158 9.97 5.46 -11.40
C LEU A 158 9.16 6.67 -11.87
N VAL A 159 9.66 7.37 -12.87
CA VAL A 159 9.03 8.58 -13.42
C VAL A 159 8.52 8.28 -14.82
N GLY A 160 7.22 8.42 -15.04
CA GLY A 160 6.66 8.54 -16.38
C GLY A 160 6.80 9.99 -16.86
N ALA A 161 7.38 10.19 -18.03
CA ALA A 161 7.56 11.52 -18.62
C ALA A 161 7.14 11.51 -20.07
N GLN A 162 6.51 12.60 -20.52
CA GLN A 162 6.15 12.80 -21.90
C GLN A 162 7.38 13.25 -22.69
N ALA A 163 7.82 12.42 -23.62
CA ALA A 163 8.90 12.75 -24.54
C ALA A 163 8.42 13.61 -25.71
N GLU A 164 9.37 14.12 -26.51
CA GLU A 164 9.07 14.78 -27.77
C GLU A 164 8.19 13.87 -28.65
N ALA A 165 7.21 14.44 -29.34
CA ALA A 165 6.17 13.73 -30.08
C ALA A 165 5.06 13.05 -29.23
N GLY A 166 5.00 13.30 -27.93
CA GLY A 166 3.89 12.84 -27.06
C GLY A 166 3.98 11.40 -26.57
N ALA A 167 5.06 10.69 -26.87
CA ALA A 167 5.26 9.33 -26.39
C ALA A 167 5.60 9.32 -24.88
N MET A 168 4.95 8.44 -24.11
CA MET A 168 5.27 8.23 -22.71
C MET A 168 6.53 7.38 -22.59
N GLN A 169 7.52 7.86 -21.84
CA GLN A 169 8.75 7.14 -21.51
C GLN A 169 8.91 7.06 -20.00
N TYR A 170 9.51 5.98 -19.54
CA TYR A 170 9.73 5.75 -18.11
C TYR A 170 11.21 5.78 -17.76
N PHE A 171 11.51 6.42 -16.64
CA PHE A 171 12.87 6.68 -16.17
C PHE A 171 13.03 6.17 -14.73
N LEU A 172 14.16 5.54 -14.43
CA LEU A 172 14.59 5.32 -13.06
C LEU A 172 15.42 6.53 -12.61
N LEU A 173 14.79 7.44 -11.86
CA LEU A 173 15.38 8.68 -11.39
C LEU A 173 16.02 8.46 -10.00
N PRO A 174 17.35 8.58 -9.86
CA PRO A 174 18.01 8.54 -8.55
C PRO A 174 17.56 9.70 -7.65
N MET A 175 17.21 9.44 -6.39
CA MET A 175 16.75 10.47 -5.44
C MET A 175 17.81 11.51 -5.08
N LYS A 176 19.08 11.25 -5.42
CA LYS A 176 20.20 12.18 -5.20
C LYS A 176 20.61 12.97 -6.45
N SER A 177 19.76 13.00 -7.49
CA SER A 177 20.04 13.71 -8.75
C SER A 177 20.12 15.22 -8.53
N ALA A 178 21.08 15.86 -9.18
CA ALA A 178 21.12 17.32 -9.26
C ALA A 178 19.88 17.86 -10.00
N GLY A 179 19.31 18.96 -9.54
CA GLY A 179 18.06 19.51 -10.09
C GLY A 179 16.77 18.88 -9.54
N LEU A 180 16.88 17.84 -8.69
CA LEU A 180 15.75 17.27 -7.97
C LEU A 180 15.68 17.91 -6.58
N SER A 181 14.51 18.45 -6.22
CA SER A 181 14.20 18.88 -4.85
C SER A 181 12.98 18.13 -4.32
N ALA A 182 12.95 17.88 -3.01
CA ALA A 182 11.89 17.13 -2.36
C ALA A 182 11.38 17.87 -1.13
N GLN A 183 10.05 17.98 -1.01
CA GLN A 183 9.37 18.43 0.20
C GLN A 183 8.71 17.22 0.86
N HIS A 184 9.17 16.85 2.05
CA HIS A 184 8.69 15.69 2.79
C HIS A 184 7.50 16.05 3.68
N SER A 185 6.54 15.16 3.77
CA SER A 185 5.34 15.27 4.60
C SER A 185 4.88 13.86 5.03
N HIS A 186 3.78 13.80 5.76
CA HIS A 186 3.13 12.52 6.10
C HIS A 186 1.62 12.63 5.80
N ALA A 187 1.07 11.55 5.31
CA ALA A 187 -0.38 11.39 5.22
C ALA A 187 -1.00 11.24 6.62
N VAL A 188 -2.31 11.33 6.72
CA VAL A 188 -3.03 11.28 8.01
C VAL A 188 -2.84 9.96 8.77
N ASP A 189 -2.54 8.88 8.06
CA ASP A 189 -2.23 7.55 8.60
C ASP A 189 -0.76 7.35 8.96
N GLY A 190 0.09 8.37 8.74
CA GLY A 190 1.53 8.32 9.01
C GLY A 190 2.37 7.85 7.81
N THR A 191 1.78 7.52 6.67
CA THR A 191 2.53 7.16 5.46
C THR A 191 3.43 8.32 5.03
N ALA A 192 4.73 8.07 4.88
CA ALA A 192 5.69 9.07 4.42
C ALA A 192 5.39 9.44 2.96
N MET A 193 5.23 10.72 2.69
CA MET A 193 4.95 11.29 1.38
C MET A 193 5.99 12.33 1.00
N SER A 194 6.21 12.51 -0.28
CA SER A 194 7.07 13.59 -0.78
C SER A 194 6.46 14.22 -2.02
N ALA A 195 6.54 15.54 -2.11
CA ALA A 195 6.37 16.25 -3.36
C ALA A 195 7.76 16.46 -3.97
N LEU A 196 7.95 16.03 -5.21
CA LEU A 196 9.21 16.14 -5.94
C LEU A 196 9.09 17.19 -7.04
N GLN A 197 10.08 18.08 -7.14
CA GLN A 197 10.20 19.07 -8.20
C GLN A 197 11.46 18.76 -9.00
N LEU A 198 11.31 18.62 -10.31
CA LEU A 198 12.38 18.39 -11.27
C LEU A 198 12.64 19.70 -12.03
N SER A 199 13.87 20.16 -12.02
CA SER A 199 14.30 21.41 -12.71
C SER A 199 15.59 21.12 -13.46
N GLY A 200 15.45 20.75 -14.76
CA GLY A 200 16.58 20.39 -15.61
C GLY A 200 17.38 19.18 -15.10
N VAL A 201 16.71 18.16 -14.58
CA VAL A 201 17.38 16.96 -14.06
C VAL A 201 18.02 16.21 -15.22
N GLN A 202 19.34 16.05 -15.17
CA GLN A 202 20.09 15.33 -16.21
C GLN A 202 20.24 13.86 -15.83
N LEU A 203 19.84 13.00 -16.75
CA LEU A 203 19.95 11.53 -16.62
C LEU A 203 20.74 10.95 -17.80
N PRO A 204 21.56 9.90 -17.57
CA PRO A 204 22.20 9.17 -18.67
C PRO A 204 21.16 8.49 -19.55
N GLN A 205 21.53 8.15 -20.79
CA GLN A 205 20.59 7.54 -21.76
C GLN A 205 19.99 6.22 -21.26
N ASP A 206 20.73 5.45 -20.50
CA ASP A 206 20.30 4.16 -19.96
C ASP A 206 19.38 4.28 -18.74
N ALA A 207 19.17 5.49 -18.19
CA ALA A 207 18.16 5.72 -17.15
C ALA A 207 16.73 5.62 -17.69
N MET A 208 16.52 5.77 -19.01
CA MET A 208 15.28 5.46 -19.68
C MET A 208 15.15 3.95 -19.80
N VAL A 209 14.15 3.38 -19.13
CA VAL A 209 13.97 1.93 -18.98
C VAL A 209 12.91 1.34 -19.91
N GLY A 210 12.14 2.16 -20.60
CA GLY A 210 11.18 1.74 -21.62
C GLY A 210 10.00 2.68 -21.79
N GLY A 211 9.01 2.25 -22.58
CA GLY A 211 7.77 2.96 -22.90
C GLY A 211 6.53 2.19 -22.42
N ASP A 212 5.67 1.84 -23.38
CA ASP A 212 4.37 1.20 -23.09
C ASP A 212 4.48 -0.11 -22.30
N GLU A 213 5.53 -0.90 -22.53
CA GLU A 213 5.78 -2.14 -21.82
C GLU A 213 6.02 -1.91 -20.31
N VAL A 214 6.69 -0.81 -19.96
CA VAL A 214 6.90 -0.41 -18.57
C VAL A 214 5.59 0.12 -17.96
N GLY A 215 4.80 0.84 -18.74
CA GLY A 215 3.45 1.27 -18.36
C GLY A 215 2.53 0.08 -18.06
N GLN A 216 2.59 -0.98 -18.86
CA GLN A 216 1.85 -2.22 -18.62
C GLN A 216 2.34 -2.95 -17.35
N ALA A 217 3.65 -3.03 -17.15
CA ALA A 217 4.23 -3.60 -15.94
C ALA A 217 3.82 -2.80 -14.69
N LEU A 218 3.81 -1.46 -14.76
CA LEU A 218 3.34 -0.59 -13.70
C LEU A 218 1.86 -0.86 -13.37
N ALA A 219 0.99 -0.91 -14.38
CA ALA A 219 -0.42 -1.20 -14.20
C ALA A 219 -0.66 -2.59 -13.57
N GLN A 220 0.11 -3.60 -13.98
CA GLN A 220 0.03 -4.94 -13.37
C GLN A 220 0.49 -4.94 -11.92
N GLY A 221 1.61 -4.28 -11.59
CA GLY A 221 2.08 -4.12 -10.21
C GLY A 221 1.05 -3.39 -9.34
N GLN A 222 0.39 -2.36 -9.87
CA GLN A 222 -0.70 -1.65 -9.18
C GLN A 222 -1.92 -2.53 -8.93
N ARG A 223 -2.29 -3.42 -9.87
CA ARG A 223 -3.37 -4.40 -9.65
C ARG A 223 -3.04 -5.36 -8.52
N HIS A 224 -1.81 -5.89 -8.46
CA HIS A 224 -1.35 -6.72 -7.35
C HIS A 224 -1.43 -5.96 -6.03
N ALA A 225 -0.89 -4.73 -5.98
CA ALA A 225 -0.94 -3.90 -4.79
C ALA A 225 -2.38 -3.56 -4.36
N THR A 226 -3.29 -3.33 -5.30
CA THR A 226 -4.72 -3.10 -5.01
C THR A 226 -5.37 -4.33 -4.36
N LEU A 227 -5.07 -5.54 -4.82
CA LEU A 227 -5.55 -6.76 -4.18
C LEU A 227 -5.06 -6.86 -2.73
N LEU A 228 -3.76 -6.65 -2.51
CA LEU A 228 -3.16 -6.72 -1.16
C LEU A 228 -3.74 -5.64 -0.22
N LEU A 229 -3.99 -4.45 -0.75
CA LEU A 229 -4.67 -3.37 -0.04
C LEU A 229 -6.08 -3.77 0.41
N CYS A 230 -6.84 -4.53 -0.40
CA CYS A 230 -8.15 -5.03 -0.01
C CYS A 230 -8.05 -6.00 1.18
N PHE A 231 -7.03 -6.86 1.22
CA PHE A 231 -6.77 -7.75 2.36
C PHE A 231 -6.26 -7.00 3.59
N GLU A 232 -5.42 -5.98 3.41
CA GLU A 232 -5.02 -5.08 4.50
C GLU A 232 -6.25 -4.42 5.14
N ALA A 233 -7.21 -3.95 4.32
CA ALA A 233 -8.47 -3.36 4.79
C ALA A 233 -9.29 -4.35 5.63
N VAL A 234 -9.35 -5.63 5.23
CA VAL A 234 -10.01 -6.70 6.00
C VAL A 234 -9.37 -6.85 7.38
N GLY A 235 -8.04 -6.95 7.45
CA GLY A 235 -7.31 -7.08 8.72
C GLY A 235 -7.49 -5.87 9.64
N LEU A 236 -7.45 -4.66 9.10
CA LEU A 236 -7.70 -3.42 9.85
C LEU A 236 -9.13 -3.38 10.41
N ALA A 237 -10.13 -3.67 9.56
CA ALA A 237 -11.55 -3.64 9.95
C ALA A 237 -11.86 -4.70 11.02
N GLU A 238 -11.31 -5.91 10.89
CA GLU A 238 -11.47 -6.97 11.88
C GLU A 238 -10.90 -6.56 13.24
N LYS A 239 -9.68 -6.05 13.27
CA LYS A 239 -9.05 -5.60 14.51
C LYS A 239 -9.81 -4.45 15.15
N LEU A 240 -10.23 -3.49 14.35
CA LEU A 240 -10.99 -2.34 14.80
C LEU A 240 -12.35 -2.75 15.40
N MET A 241 -13.07 -3.64 14.71
CA MET A 241 -14.32 -4.23 15.20
C MET A 241 -14.12 -4.97 16.54
N ARG A 242 -13.07 -5.79 16.67
CA ARG A 242 -12.76 -6.53 17.89
C ARG A 242 -12.50 -5.57 19.05
N LYS A 243 -11.65 -4.55 18.87
CA LYS A 243 -11.36 -3.54 19.90
C LYS A 243 -12.61 -2.78 20.32
N THR A 244 -13.48 -2.46 19.38
CA THR A 244 -14.76 -1.78 19.65
C THR A 244 -15.68 -2.70 20.48
N THR A 245 -15.75 -3.97 20.15
CA THR A 245 -16.53 -4.95 20.90
C THR A 245 -16.02 -5.07 22.35
N GLU A 246 -14.71 -5.21 22.54
CA GLU A 246 -14.07 -5.25 23.86
C GLU A 246 -14.38 -3.99 24.69
N TYR A 247 -14.27 -2.81 24.06
CA TYR A 247 -14.60 -1.54 24.71
C TYR A 247 -16.07 -1.49 25.16
N LEU A 248 -17.02 -1.87 24.31
CA LEU A 248 -18.45 -1.87 24.63
C LEU A 248 -18.82 -2.85 25.76
N GLN A 249 -18.07 -3.94 25.91
CA GLN A 249 -18.25 -4.91 26.99
C GLN A 249 -17.79 -4.36 28.36
N ILE A 250 -16.73 -3.56 28.36
CA ILE A 250 -16.10 -3.05 29.58
C ILE A 250 -16.70 -1.69 30.01
N ARG A 251 -16.97 -0.80 29.06
CA ARG A 251 -17.44 0.56 29.32
C ARG A 251 -18.87 0.56 29.85
N LYS A 252 -19.06 1.15 31.03
CA LYS A 252 -20.38 1.28 31.68
C LYS A 252 -20.90 2.71 31.57
N GLN A 253 -22.16 2.85 31.18
CA GLN A 253 -22.94 4.09 31.20
C GLN A 253 -24.41 3.72 31.47
N PHE A 254 -25.18 4.64 32.05
CA PHE A 254 -26.59 4.42 32.39
C PHE A 254 -26.80 3.16 33.23
N GLY A 255 -25.87 2.87 34.15
CA GLY A 255 -25.94 1.77 35.12
C GLY A 255 -25.55 0.38 34.61
N LYS A 256 -25.19 0.22 33.32
CA LYS A 256 -24.81 -1.06 32.72
C LYS A 256 -23.76 -0.94 31.63
N ALA A 257 -23.21 -2.06 31.18
CA ALA A 257 -22.24 -2.08 30.07
C ALA A 257 -22.90 -1.58 28.76
N LEU A 258 -22.15 -0.80 27.96
CA LEU A 258 -22.66 -0.29 26.67
C LEU A 258 -23.08 -1.42 25.75
N GLY A 259 -22.34 -2.53 25.70
CA GLY A 259 -22.67 -3.70 24.89
C GLY A 259 -23.96 -4.43 25.26
N SER A 260 -24.62 -4.06 26.39
CA SER A 260 -25.96 -4.57 26.73
C SER A 260 -27.11 -3.82 26.08
N PHE A 261 -26.84 -2.71 25.38
CA PHE A 261 -27.87 -1.97 24.66
C PHE A 261 -28.09 -2.54 23.27
N GLN A 262 -29.30 -3.00 22.97
CA GLN A 262 -29.65 -3.63 21.70
C GLN A 262 -29.33 -2.73 20.49
N ALA A 263 -29.54 -1.42 20.60
CA ALA A 263 -29.22 -0.48 19.52
C ALA A 263 -27.73 -0.49 19.14
N LEU A 264 -26.81 -0.68 20.12
CA LEU A 264 -25.39 -0.76 19.86
C LEU A 264 -24.99 -2.15 19.34
N GLN A 265 -25.69 -3.21 19.78
CA GLN A 265 -25.50 -4.55 19.23
C GLN A 265 -25.87 -4.61 17.74
N HIS A 266 -26.99 -4.00 17.33
CA HIS A 266 -27.36 -3.93 15.92
C HIS A 266 -26.32 -3.21 15.08
N ARG A 267 -25.79 -2.09 15.54
CA ARG A 267 -24.70 -1.37 14.84
C ARG A 267 -23.44 -2.22 14.70
N MET A 268 -23.08 -3.01 15.73
CA MET A 268 -21.95 -3.94 15.62
C MET A 268 -22.19 -5.10 14.65
N VAL A 269 -23.46 -5.53 14.52
CA VAL A 269 -23.85 -6.51 13.47
C VAL A 269 -23.69 -5.89 12.07
N ASP A 270 -24.08 -4.62 11.89
CA ASP A 270 -23.87 -3.93 10.60
C ASP A 270 -22.37 -3.81 10.28
N VAL A 271 -21.53 -3.51 11.27
CA VAL A 271 -20.05 -3.51 11.11
C VAL A 271 -19.55 -4.89 10.68
N LEU A 272 -20.03 -5.97 11.31
CA LEU A 272 -19.68 -7.35 10.94
C LEU A 272 -20.08 -7.66 9.49
N LEU A 273 -21.30 -7.28 9.10
CA LEU A 273 -21.77 -7.52 7.71
C LEU A 273 -20.91 -6.78 6.68
N MET A 274 -20.52 -5.54 6.94
CA MET A 274 -19.61 -4.77 6.07
C MET A 274 -18.23 -5.42 5.97
N LEU A 275 -17.67 -5.90 7.09
CA LEU A 275 -16.41 -6.64 7.11
C LEU A 275 -16.48 -7.91 6.25
N GLU A 276 -17.52 -8.73 6.44
CA GLU A 276 -17.67 -10.01 5.72
C GLU A 276 -17.92 -9.80 4.22
N GLN A 277 -18.62 -8.73 3.83
CA GLN A 277 -18.77 -8.35 2.43
C GLN A 277 -17.41 -7.94 1.82
N THR A 278 -16.60 -7.16 2.54
CA THR A 278 -15.25 -6.78 2.08
C THR A 278 -14.36 -8.01 1.93
N ARG A 279 -14.37 -8.91 2.93
CA ARG A 279 -13.61 -10.17 2.91
C ARG A 279 -14.01 -11.05 1.73
N SER A 280 -15.31 -11.23 1.51
CA SER A 280 -15.84 -12.02 0.40
C SER A 280 -15.45 -11.43 -0.96
N ALA A 281 -15.52 -10.12 -1.12
CA ALA A 281 -15.13 -9.45 -2.36
C ALA A 281 -13.61 -9.59 -2.62
N ALA A 282 -12.77 -9.39 -1.60
CA ALA A 282 -11.32 -9.56 -1.69
C ALA A 282 -10.94 -11.02 -2.06
N GLN A 283 -11.59 -12.02 -1.44
CA GLN A 283 -11.36 -13.42 -1.75
C GLN A 283 -11.74 -13.76 -3.19
N ARG A 284 -12.87 -13.25 -3.68
CA ARG A 284 -13.30 -13.48 -5.09
C ARG A 284 -12.34 -12.83 -6.09
N ALA A 285 -11.76 -11.66 -5.76
CA ALA A 285 -10.75 -11.03 -6.58
C ALA A 285 -9.45 -11.86 -6.59
N LEU A 286 -9.01 -12.37 -5.43
CA LEU A 286 -7.85 -13.26 -5.31
C LEU A 286 -8.02 -14.53 -6.15
N ASP A 287 -9.16 -15.18 -6.04
CA ASP A 287 -9.46 -16.41 -6.80
C ASP A 287 -9.43 -16.14 -8.31
N ALA A 288 -10.00 -15.02 -8.76
CA ALA A 288 -10.00 -14.63 -10.16
C ALA A 288 -8.60 -14.30 -10.68
N MET A 289 -7.79 -13.57 -9.92
CA MET A 289 -6.42 -13.23 -10.30
C MET A 289 -5.49 -14.45 -10.27
N THR A 290 -5.73 -15.39 -9.36
CA THR A 290 -4.92 -16.62 -9.27
C THR A 290 -5.23 -17.59 -10.41
N SER A 291 -6.49 -17.62 -10.91
CA SER A 291 -6.92 -18.44 -12.02
C SER A 291 -6.83 -17.76 -13.39
N ASP A 292 -6.35 -16.52 -13.44
CA ASP A 292 -6.31 -15.66 -14.64
C ASP A 292 -7.68 -15.58 -15.34
N ALA A 293 -8.74 -15.39 -14.56
CA ALA A 293 -10.10 -15.32 -15.07
C ALA A 293 -10.33 -14.04 -15.88
N ASP A 294 -11.15 -14.13 -16.95
CA ASP A 294 -11.44 -13.00 -17.85
C ASP A 294 -12.04 -11.79 -17.12
N ASP A 295 -12.78 -12.01 -16.03
CA ASP A 295 -13.42 -10.97 -15.22
C ASP A 295 -12.58 -10.50 -14.02
N GLN A 296 -11.30 -10.89 -13.93
CA GLN A 296 -10.43 -10.57 -12.79
C GLN A 296 -10.35 -9.07 -12.48
N ASN A 297 -10.33 -8.22 -13.50
CA ASN A 297 -10.27 -6.76 -13.32
C ASN A 297 -11.57 -6.20 -12.73
N VAL A 298 -12.72 -6.74 -13.15
CA VAL A 298 -14.04 -6.34 -12.61
C VAL A 298 -14.16 -6.76 -11.14
N ARG A 299 -13.75 -7.98 -10.81
CA ARG A 299 -13.77 -8.48 -9.43
C ARG A 299 -12.81 -7.71 -8.53
N LEU A 300 -11.62 -7.35 -9.05
CA LEU A 300 -10.67 -6.51 -8.32
C LEU A 300 -11.25 -5.11 -8.04
N SER A 301 -11.88 -4.49 -9.05
CA SER A 301 -12.56 -3.20 -8.89
C SER A 301 -13.72 -3.29 -7.88
N ALA A 302 -14.52 -4.36 -7.91
CA ALA A 302 -15.57 -4.58 -6.92
C ALA A 302 -15.00 -4.77 -5.50
N ALA A 303 -13.88 -5.47 -5.35
CA ALA A 303 -13.20 -5.61 -4.06
C ALA A 303 -12.65 -4.28 -3.54
N LYS A 304 -12.03 -3.47 -4.41
CA LYS A 304 -11.53 -2.14 -4.07
C LYS A 304 -12.66 -1.19 -3.67
N TYR A 305 -13.79 -1.22 -4.38
CA TYR A 305 -14.99 -0.49 -4.01
C TYR A 305 -15.48 -0.90 -2.62
N ALA A 306 -15.60 -2.20 -2.36
CA ALA A 306 -16.04 -2.69 -1.05
C ALA A 306 -15.07 -2.28 0.07
N ALA A 307 -13.76 -2.40 -0.16
CA ALA A 307 -12.74 -2.00 0.80
C ALA A 307 -12.78 -0.48 1.11
N GLY A 308 -12.99 0.37 0.11
CA GLY A 308 -13.12 1.82 0.28
C GLY A 308 -14.40 2.17 1.04
N VAL A 309 -15.57 1.82 0.49
CA VAL A 309 -16.89 2.22 1.05
C VAL A 309 -17.16 1.59 2.41
N TYR A 310 -16.94 0.28 2.54
CA TYR A 310 -17.22 -0.40 3.81
C TYR A 310 -16.11 -0.16 4.84
N GLY A 311 -14.85 -0.04 4.41
CA GLY A 311 -13.75 0.35 5.29
C GLY A 311 -14.00 1.71 5.94
N GLN A 312 -14.44 2.71 5.17
CA GLN A 312 -14.82 4.02 5.70
C GLN A 312 -15.96 3.90 6.72
N LYS A 313 -17.04 3.19 6.38
CA LYS A 313 -18.19 3.03 7.28
C LYS A 313 -17.83 2.31 8.57
N VAL A 314 -17.01 1.26 8.49
CA VAL A 314 -16.49 0.55 9.68
C VAL A 314 -15.68 1.49 10.55
N ALA A 315 -14.82 2.32 9.96
CA ALA A 315 -14.03 3.31 10.69
C ALA A 315 -14.94 4.33 11.41
N GLU A 316 -15.89 4.90 10.72
CA GLU A 316 -16.85 5.90 11.25
C GLU A 316 -17.69 5.30 12.40
N GLU A 317 -18.25 4.10 12.21
CA GLU A 317 -19.06 3.43 13.20
C GLU A 317 -18.27 3.07 14.46
N CYS A 318 -17.08 2.53 14.31
CA CYS A 318 -16.23 2.16 15.43
C CYS A 318 -15.78 3.40 16.23
N ILE A 319 -15.37 4.48 15.56
CA ILE A 319 -15.06 5.75 16.22
C ILE A 319 -16.27 6.30 16.98
N GLN A 320 -17.45 6.31 16.35
CA GLN A 320 -18.69 6.78 16.97
C GLN A 320 -19.04 5.96 18.23
N LEU A 321 -18.84 4.63 18.20
CA LEU A 321 -19.12 3.74 19.33
C LEU A 321 -18.15 3.90 20.50
N HIS A 322 -16.93 4.39 20.26
CA HIS A 322 -16.00 4.80 21.30
C HIS A 322 -16.32 6.19 21.87
N GLY A 323 -17.02 7.04 21.10
CA GLY A 323 -17.27 8.43 21.46
C GLY A 323 -15.98 9.27 21.44
N GLY A 324 -15.92 10.32 22.26
CA GLY A 324 -14.79 11.28 22.23
C GLY A 324 -13.41 10.66 22.36
N ILE A 325 -13.26 9.57 23.12
CA ILE A 325 -11.97 8.89 23.28
C ILE A 325 -11.49 8.23 21.96
N GLY A 326 -12.40 7.83 21.08
CA GLY A 326 -12.08 7.26 19.77
C GLY A 326 -11.36 8.23 18.83
N MET A 327 -11.44 9.53 19.09
CA MET A 327 -10.77 10.59 18.31
C MET A 327 -9.40 10.97 18.86
N THR A 328 -8.99 10.42 20.02
CA THR A 328 -7.72 10.79 20.64
C THR A 328 -6.55 10.03 20.05
N TRP A 329 -5.36 10.59 20.20
CA TRP A 329 -4.13 9.95 19.75
C TRP A 329 -3.68 8.79 20.66
N GLU A 330 -4.09 8.80 21.91
CA GLU A 330 -3.74 7.81 22.91
C GLU A 330 -4.41 6.46 22.64
N LEU A 331 -5.58 6.48 21.96
CA LEU A 331 -6.30 5.27 21.62
C LEU A 331 -5.98 4.85 20.18
N ASP A 332 -5.41 3.66 20.01
CA ASP A 332 -4.98 3.15 18.72
C ASP A 332 -6.13 2.94 17.69
N VAL A 333 -7.37 2.87 18.16
CA VAL A 333 -8.59 2.84 17.34
C VAL A 333 -8.60 3.96 16.29
N SER A 334 -8.17 5.19 16.66
CA SER A 334 -8.09 6.32 15.73
C SER A 334 -7.08 6.06 14.59
N HIS A 335 -6.02 5.32 14.85
CA HIS A 335 -5.00 5.02 13.85
C HIS A 335 -5.47 3.96 12.85
N TYR A 336 -6.19 2.92 13.30
CA TYR A 336 -6.86 1.96 12.42
C TYR A 336 -7.87 2.67 11.50
N ALA A 337 -8.67 3.56 12.05
CA ALA A 337 -9.64 4.33 11.28
C ALA A 337 -8.97 5.21 10.23
N LYS A 338 -7.90 5.94 10.58
CA LYS A 338 -7.12 6.77 9.63
C LYS A 338 -6.54 5.94 8.49
N ARG A 339 -6.01 4.74 8.81
CA ARG A 339 -5.46 3.85 7.77
C ARG A 339 -6.56 3.36 6.83
N LEU A 340 -7.72 2.91 7.33
CA LEU A 340 -8.85 2.50 6.51
C LEU A 340 -9.30 3.61 5.55
N LEU A 341 -9.37 4.86 6.03
CA LEU A 341 -9.71 6.01 5.19
C LEU A 341 -8.66 6.25 4.10
N MET A 342 -7.36 6.15 4.43
CA MET A 342 -6.29 6.37 3.45
C MET A 342 -6.21 5.29 2.38
N LEU A 343 -6.59 4.05 2.70
CA LEU A 343 -6.57 2.97 1.71
C LEU A 343 -7.48 3.25 0.50
N ASP A 344 -8.55 4.04 0.67
CA ASP A 344 -9.40 4.43 -0.47
C ASP A 344 -8.68 5.34 -1.47
N HIS A 345 -7.68 6.09 -1.01
CA HIS A 345 -6.94 7.05 -1.85
C HIS A 345 -5.71 6.45 -2.54
N TYR A 346 -5.39 5.18 -2.30
CA TYR A 346 -4.26 4.50 -2.93
C TYR A 346 -4.71 3.76 -4.19
N PHE A 347 -3.98 3.99 -5.30
CA PHE A 347 -4.22 3.49 -6.67
C PHE A 347 -5.51 4.04 -7.26
N ASP A 348 -6.68 3.44 -6.97
CA ASP A 348 -7.99 3.93 -7.40
C ASP A 348 -8.86 4.26 -6.19
N THR A 349 -9.76 5.23 -6.32
CA THR A 349 -10.81 5.46 -5.33
C THR A 349 -11.98 4.48 -5.51
N ALA A 350 -12.85 4.39 -4.50
CA ALA A 350 -14.07 3.59 -4.59
C ALA A 350 -14.95 4.02 -5.77
N ASP A 351 -15.08 5.32 -6.03
CA ASP A 351 -15.88 5.84 -7.15
C ASP A 351 -15.30 5.46 -8.50
N GLN A 352 -13.98 5.55 -8.68
CA GLN A 352 -13.30 5.10 -9.91
C GLN A 352 -13.46 3.59 -10.10
N SER A 353 -13.37 2.83 -9.03
CA SER A 353 -13.56 1.38 -9.04
C SER A 353 -15.00 1.00 -9.39
N LEU A 354 -15.99 1.73 -8.87
CA LEU A 354 -17.39 1.55 -9.23
C LEU A 354 -17.65 1.84 -10.72
N SER A 355 -17.10 2.96 -11.24
CA SER A 355 -17.21 3.26 -12.67
C SER A 355 -16.72 2.10 -13.53
N ARG A 356 -15.55 1.51 -13.23
CA ARG A 356 -15.04 0.35 -13.99
C ARG A 356 -15.94 -0.87 -13.93
N VAL A 357 -16.58 -1.12 -12.79
CA VAL A 357 -17.56 -2.19 -12.68
C VAL A 357 -18.79 -1.91 -13.56
N MET A 358 -19.27 -0.66 -13.56
CA MET A 358 -20.43 -0.25 -14.37
C MET A 358 -20.13 -0.31 -15.88
N ASP A 359 -18.94 0.07 -16.29
CA ASP A 359 -18.52 0.04 -17.70
C ASP A 359 -18.36 -1.38 -18.24
N ALA A 360 -18.25 -2.39 -17.36
CA ALA A 360 -18.08 -3.80 -17.72
C ALA A 360 -19.39 -4.61 -17.76
N ILE A 361 -20.52 -4.01 -17.34
CA ILE A 361 -21.87 -4.62 -17.37
C ILE A 361 -22.61 -4.16 -18.62
#